data_979b8902a5dfb48c1855aba6aa52a0c9
#
_entry.id   979b8902a5dfb48c1855aba6aa52a0c9
#
_cell.length_a   1.000
_cell.length_b   1.000
_cell.length_c   1.000
_cell.angle_alpha   90.00
_cell.angle_beta   90.00
_cell.angle_gamma   90.00
#
_symmetry.space_group_name_H-M   'P 1'
#
loop_
_entity.id
_entity.type
_entity.pdbx_description
1 polymer ?
#
loop_
_entity_poly.entity_id
_entity_poly.type
_entity_poly.pdbx_seq_one_letter_code
_entity_poly.pdbx_strand_id
1 'polypeptide(L)'
;MGRFDDIDASTPVVIGTAEIVHRDGDDFEPCSATALLLEAVRAAIAPLPEQVASSVGAVFVPHGTWVESDPGRAIAIELGAPTARSVRSELGVLQHTLLHRAATGVRDGLFDVAVVVGGENRWSGVVAAKGGVAVPEAPAAAFGEPDEVIAPAEPVITAIEIERN
;
A
#
# COMPACT_ATOMS: atom_id res chain seq x y z
N MET A 1 9.32 13.21 30.29
CA MET A 1 10.28 13.19 29.20
C MET A 1 10.88 11.79 29.22
N GLY A 2 10.38 10.88 28.37
CA GLY A 2 10.82 9.48 28.34
C GLY A 2 12.26 9.42 27.79
N ARG A 3 13.09 8.62 28.40
CA ARG A 3 14.43 8.35 27.92
C ARG A 3 14.34 7.52 26.65
N PHE A 4 14.76 8.08 25.53
CA PHE A 4 14.99 7.35 24.27
C PHE A 4 16.40 6.72 24.22
N ASP A 5 17.17 6.89 25.27
CA ASP A 5 18.60 6.48 25.37
C ASP A 5 18.79 4.95 25.43
N ASP A 6 17.70 4.19 25.66
CA ASP A 6 17.72 2.72 25.77
C ASP A 6 17.05 2.00 24.58
N ILE A 7 16.71 2.72 23.49
CA ILE A 7 16.12 2.09 22.30
C ILE A 7 17.25 1.49 21.46
N ASP A 8 17.15 0.18 21.22
CA ASP A 8 18.08 -0.52 20.31
C ASP A 8 18.04 0.15 18.92
N ALA A 9 19.22 0.37 18.34
CA ALA A 9 19.38 1.01 17.04
C ALA A 9 18.65 0.24 15.89
N SER A 10 18.40 -1.06 16.09
CA SER A 10 17.64 -1.90 15.16
C SER A 10 16.13 -1.81 15.36
N THR A 11 15.64 -1.03 16.35
CA THR A 11 14.20 -0.89 16.59
C THR A 11 13.52 -0.17 15.44
N PRO A 12 12.57 -0.80 14.72
CA PRO A 12 11.86 -0.14 13.63
C PRO A 12 10.94 0.96 14.19
N VAL A 13 10.92 2.10 13.51
CA VAL A 13 10.10 3.25 13.89
C VAL A 13 9.25 3.71 12.70
N VAL A 14 8.07 4.26 12.98
CA VAL A 14 7.25 4.90 11.96
C VAL A 14 7.74 6.33 11.77
N ILE A 15 8.17 6.68 10.56
CA ILE A 15 8.75 7.99 10.21
C ILE A 15 7.79 8.88 9.43
N GLY A 16 6.71 8.33 8.85
CA GLY A 16 5.71 9.09 8.11
C GLY A 16 4.39 8.35 8.05
N THR A 17 3.30 9.10 8.11
CA THR A 17 1.93 8.58 7.96
C THR A 17 1.08 9.58 7.20
N ALA A 18 0.14 9.10 6.39
CA ALA A 18 -0.87 9.93 5.75
C ALA A 18 -2.15 9.14 5.52
N GLU A 19 -3.25 9.85 5.42
CA GLU A 19 -4.54 9.34 5.00
C GLU A 19 -5.11 10.28 3.94
N ILE A 20 -5.58 9.70 2.82
CA ILE A 20 -6.26 10.43 1.75
C ILE A 20 -7.69 9.90 1.64
N VAL A 21 -8.65 10.80 1.70
CA VAL A 21 -10.07 10.46 1.58
C VAL A 21 -10.75 11.42 0.62
N HIS A 22 -11.23 10.89 -0.50
CA HIS A 22 -12.07 11.63 -1.45
C HIS A 22 -13.55 11.41 -1.11
N ARG A 23 -14.36 12.49 -1.09
CA ARG A 23 -15.76 12.47 -0.67
C ARG A 23 -16.67 13.12 -1.72
N ASP A 24 -17.97 12.93 -1.54
CA ASP A 24 -18.99 13.61 -2.37
C ASP A 24 -18.88 15.14 -2.20
N GLY A 25 -18.82 15.86 -3.31
CA GLY A 25 -18.65 17.31 -3.35
C GLY A 25 -17.19 17.76 -3.52
N ASP A 26 -16.22 16.86 -3.43
CA ASP A 26 -14.84 17.17 -3.81
C ASP A 26 -14.75 17.31 -5.35
N ASP A 27 -13.90 18.21 -5.81
CA ASP A 27 -13.50 18.30 -7.21
C ASP A 27 -12.48 17.18 -7.50
N PHE A 28 -13.05 15.98 -7.70
CA PHE A 28 -12.29 14.73 -7.78
C PHE A 28 -12.55 14.03 -9.11
N GLU A 29 -11.47 13.73 -9.82
CA GLU A 29 -11.53 12.88 -11.01
C GLU A 29 -11.30 11.40 -10.64
N PRO A 30 -12.09 10.46 -11.25
CA PRO A 30 -11.88 9.04 -11.04
C PRO A 30 -10.42 8.63 -11.31
N CYS A 31 -9.83 7.89 -10.40
CA CYS A 31 -8.45 7.44 -10.52
C CYS A 31 -8.31 5.94 -10.24
N SER A 32 -7.18 5.37 -10.68
CA SER A 32 -6.80 3.99 -10.39
C SER A 32 -6.49 3.81 -8.89
N ALA A 33 -6.51 2.56 -8.42
CA ALA A 33 -6.08 2.27 -7.05
C ALA A 33 -4.62 2.66 -6.84
N THR A 34 -3.73 2.33 -7.78
CA THR A 34 -2.31 2.72 -7.71
C THR A 34 -2.13 4.23 -7.58
N ALA A 35 -2.89 5.05 -8.32
CA ALA A 35 -2.79 6.50 -8.23
C ALA A 35 -3.18 7.01 -6.84
N LEU A 36 -4.27 6.49 -6.26
CA LEU A 36 -4.71 6.82 -4.91
C LEU A 36 -3.68 6.41 -3.85
N LEU A 37 -3.15 5.20 -3.95
CA LEU A 37 -2.12 4.71 -3.04
C LEU A 37 -0.84 5.55 -3.13
N LEU A 38 -0.43 5.93 -4.34
CA LEU A 38 0.73 6.77 -4.57
C LEU A 38 0.54 8.18 -3.99
N GLU A 39 -0.66 8.75 -4.08
CA GLU A 39 -1.00 10.03 -3.45
C GLU A 39 -0.80 9.96 -1.93
N ALA A 40 -1.29 8.91 -1.28
CA ALA A 40 -1.11 8.70 0.15
C ALA A 40 0.38 8.52 0.53
N VAL A 41 1.14 7.76 -0.25
CA VAL A 41 2.58 7.59 -0.03
C VAL A 41 3.32 8.92 -0.17
N ARG A 42 3.04 9.69 -1.22
CA ARG A 42 3.65 11.02 -1.42
C ARG A 42 3.35 11.96 -0.25
N ALA A 43 2.11 11.96 0.26
CA ALA A 43 1.75 12.75 1.43
C ALA A 43 2.50 12.30 2.69
N ALA A 44 2.69 11.00 2.90
CA ALA A 44 3.41 10.46 4.05
C ALA A 44 4.90 10.81 4.04
N ILE A 45 5.53 10.84 2.85
CA ILE A 45 6.97 11.14 2.72
C ILE A 45 7.28 12.62 2.55
N ALA A 46 6.31 13.46 2.17
CA ALA A 46 6.53 14.88 1.89
C ALA A 46 7.28 15.66 3.00
N PRO A 47 7.06 15.39 4.32
CA PRO A 47 7.81 16.06 5.37
C PRO A 47 9.21 15.47 5.63
N LEU A 48 9.58 14.37 4.95
CA LEU A 48 10.84 13.65 5.19
C LEU A 48 11.95 14.14 4.26
N PRO A 49 13.23 13.88 4.59
CA PRO A 49 14.34 14.15 3.69
C PRO A 49 14.18 13.44 2.35
N GLU A 50 14.55 14.09 1.24
CA GLU A 50 14.36 13.59 -0.12
C GLU A 50 14.95 12.19 -0.36
N GLN A 51 16.11 11.90 0.26
CA GLN A 51 16.75 10.59 0.13
C GLN A 51 15.96 9.43 0.74
N VAL A 52 14.97 9.68 1.60
CA VAL A 52 14.14 8.61 2.19
C VAL A 52 13.34 7.87 1.12
N ALA A 53 12.80 8.60 0.13
CA ALA A 53 12.03 7.99 -0.96
C ALA A 53 12.87 6.97 -1.75
N SER A 54 14.08 7.34 -2.15
CA SER A 54 14.98 6.46 -2.90
C SER A 54 15.63 5.34 -2.06
N SER A 55 15.55 5.44 -0.72
CA SER A 55 16.03 4.41 0.22
C SER A 55 14.99 3.34 0.52
N VAL A 56 13.79 3.43 -0.04
CA VAL A 56 12.77 2.40 0.12
C VAL A 56 13.27 1.07 -0.46
N GLY A 57 13.34 0.04 0.38
CA GLY A 57 13.75 -1.30 -0.02
C GLY A 57 12.60 -2.28 -0.16
N ALA A 58 11.39 -1.93 0.34
CA ALA A 58 10.21 -2.76 0.16
C ALA A 58 8.91 -1.93 0.20
N VAL A 59 7.92 -2.34 -0.60
CA VAL A 59 6.57 -1.79 -0.62
C VAL A 59 5.57 -2.92 -0.38
N PHE A 60 4.79 -2.81 0.68
CA PHE A 60 3.79 -3.77 1.09
C PHE A 60 2.39 -3.23 0.81
N VAL A 61 1.59 -3.96 0.03
CA VAL A 61 0.25 -3.54 -0.38
C VAL A 61 -0.77 -4.62 -0.05
N PRO A 62 -1.72 -4.39 0.89
CA PRO A 62 -2.85 -5.28 1.05
C PRO A 62 -3.75 -5.17 -0.18
N HIS A 63 -4.15 -6.31 -0.74
CA HIS A 63 -5.05 -6.35 -1.89
C HIS A 63 -6.42 -5.80 -1.50
N GLY A 64 -6.93 -4.89 -2.33
CA GLY A 64 -8.28 -4.36 -2.26
C GLY A 64 -9.23 -5.06 -3.22
N THR A 65 -10.36 -4.41 -3.55
CA THR A 65 -11.33 -4.92 -4.53
C THR A 65 -11.01 -4.52 -5.99
N TRP A 66 -9.91 -3.86 -6.21
CA TRP A 66 -9.35 -3.45 -7.51
C TRP A 66 -8.61 -4.62 -8.19
N VAL A 67 -8.35 -4.49 -9.52
CA VAL A 67 -7.80 -5.57 -10.36
C VAL A 67 -6.33 -5.39 -10.73
N GLU A 68 -5.67 -4.37 -10.20
CA GLU A 68 -4.28 -4.06 -10.54
C GLU A 68 -3.32 -5.14 -9.99
N SER A 69 -2.38 -5.61 -10.81
CA SER A 69 -1.53 -6.74 -10.44
C SER A 69 -0.44 -6.37 -9.43
N ASP A 70 0.29 -5.28 -9.65
CA ASP A 70 1.41 -4.87 -8.80
C ASP A 70 1.48 -3.34 -8.58
N PRO A 71 0.59 -2.77 -7.75
CA PRO A 71 0.70 -1.35 -7.36
C PRO A 71 1.97 -1.04 -6.58
N GLY A 72 2.52 -2.02 -5.85
CA GLY A 72 3.75 -1.84 -5.09
C GLY A 72 4.95 -1.55 -5.99
N ARG A 73 5.08 -2.22 -7.12
CA ARG A 73 6.12 -1.96 -8.12
C ARG A 73 5.98 -0.57 -8.73
N ALA A 74 4.76 -0.18 -9.08
CA ALA A 74 4.50 1.14 -9.64
C ALA A 74 4.91 2.25 -8.63
N ILE A 75 4.54 2.09 -7.36
CA ILE A 75 4.92 3.02 -6.29
C ILE A 75 6.44 3.05 -6.12
N ALA A 76 7.12 1.92 -6.10
CA ALA A 76 8.57 1.84 -5.97
C ALA A 76 9.29 2.61 -7.09
N ILE A 77 8.86 2.46 -8.34
CA ILE A 77 9.41 3.19 -9.49
C ILE A 77 9.22 4.70 -9.33
N GLU A 78 8.03 5.14 -8.96
CA GLU A 78 7.71 6.56 -8.74
C GLU A 78 8.49 7.19 -7.58
N LEU A 79 8.87 6.40 -6.58
CA LEU A 79 9.74 6.83 -5.47
C LEU A 79 11.23 6.91 -5.85
N GLY A 80 11.60 6.50 -7.05
CA GLY A 80 13.00 6.38 -7.44
C GLY A 80 13.73 5.20 -6.81
N ALA A 81 13.00 4.19 -6.36
CA ALA A 81 13.48 2.95 -5.75
C ALA A 81 13.09 1.70 -6.58
N PRO A 82 13.47 1.61 -7.86
CA PRO A 82 12.95 0.58 -8.78
C PRO A 82 13.36 -0.85 -8.40
N THR A 83 14.36 -0.99 -7.53
CA THR A 83 14.83 -2.28 -7.00
C THR A 83 14.15 -2.67 -5.70
N ALA A 84 13.28 -1.82 -5.15
CA ALA A 84 12.52 -2.16 -3.96
C ALA A 84 11.64 -3.38 -4.21
N ARG A 85 11.59 -4.26 -3.22
CA ARG A 85 10.76 -5.45 -3.25
C ARG A 85 9.28 -5.09 -3.20
N SER A 86 8.48 -5.60 -4.12
CA SER A 86 7.03 -5.46 -4.09
C SER A 86 6.39 -6.68 -3.44
N VAL A 87 5.59 -6.46 -2.40
CA VAL A 87 4.91 -7.50 -1.64
C VAL A 87 3.41 -7.17 -1.59
N ARG A 88 2.58 -8.05 -2.13
CA ARG A 88 1.12 -7.93 -2.08
C ARG A 88 0.54 -9.01 -1.18
N SER A 89 -0.45 -8.70 -0.37
CA SER A 89 -1.24 -9.74 0.28
C SER A 89 -2.52 -10.00 -0.50
N GLU A 90 -3.06 -11.19 -0.39
CA GLU A 90 -4.41 -11.50 -0.87
C GLU A 90 -5.48 -10.96 0.10
N LEU A 91 -6.73 -10.89 -0.37
CA LEU A 91 -7.88 -10.60 0.48
C LEU A 91 -7.98 -11.63 1.60
N GLY A 92 -8.24 -11.13 2.82
CA GLY A 92 -8.32 -11.97 4.02
C GLY A 92 -7.05 -12.01 4.85
N VAL A 93 -5.92 -11.53 4.33
CA VAL A 93 -4.72 -11.31 5.13
C VAL A 93 -4.91 -10.04 5.95
N LEU A 94 -4.69 -10.14 7.26
CA LEU A 94 -4.82 -9.00 8.15
C LEU A 94 -3.74 -7.96 7.87
N GLN A 95 -4.11 -6.69 7.82
CA GLN A 95 -3.19 -5.59 7.51
C GLN A 95 -1.99 -5.53 8.47
N HIS A 96 -2.18 -5.87 9.74
CA HIS A 96 -1.09 -5.91 10.71
C HIS A 96 -0.01 -6.96 10.36
N THR A 97 -0.33 -7.99 9.57
CA THR A 97 0.67 -8.95 9.07
C THR A 97 1.69 -8.26 8.19
N LEU A 98 1.26 -7.31 7.34
CA LEU A 98 2.16 -6.54 6.49
C LEU A 98 2.99 -5.57 7.31
N LEU A 99 2.37 -4.90 8.30
CA LEU A 99 3.10 -4.03 9.24
C LEU A 99 4.16 -4.81 10.02
N HIS A 100 3.82 -6.00 10.51
CA HIS A 100 4.75 -6.87 11.21
C HIS A 100 5.91 -7.31 10.30
N ARG A 101 5.63 -7.71 9.06
CA ARG A 101 6.67 -8.08 8.09
C ARG A 101 7.57 -6.92 7.73
N ALA A 102 7.01 -5.73 7.51
CA ALA A 102 7.79 -4.53 7.26
C ALA A 102 8.72 -4.20 8.43
N ALA A 103 8.17 -4.17 9.65
CA ALA A 103 8.96 -3.92 10.86
C ALA A 103 10.05 -4.98 11.08
N THR A 104 9.73 -6.26 10.87
CA THR A 104 10.70 -7.35 10.99
C THR A 104 11.82 -7.20 9.96
N GLY A 105 11.49 -6.87 8.70
CA GLY A 105 12.49 -6.69 7.65
C GLY A 105 13.45 -5.53 7.93
N VAL A 106 12.95 -4.41 8.48
CA VAL A 106 13.80 -3.29 8.91
C VAL A 106 14.69 -3.71 10.07
N ARG A 107 14.13 -4.34 11.11
CA ARG A 107 14.89 -4.82 12.28
C ARG A 107 16.00 -5.79 11.89
N ASP A 108 15.72 -6.68 10.96
CA ASP A 108 16.65 -7.73 10.53
C ASP A 108 17.63 -7.22 9.44
N GLY A 109 17.56 -5.93 9.07
CA GLY A 109 18.47 -5.28 8.11
C GLY A 109 18.27 -5.73 6.66
N LEU A 110 17.08 -6.23 6.31
CA LEU A 110 16.77 -6.61 4.91
C LEU A 110 16.57 -5.37 4.03
N PHE A 111 16.13 -4.28 4.62
CA PHE A 111 15.97 -2.96 4.00
C PHE A 111 15.92 -1.88 5.09
N ASP A 112 16.35 -0.67 4.73
CA ASP A 112 16.40 0.46 5.69
C ASP A 112 15.04 1.13 5.85
N VAL A 113 14.26 1.19 4.77
CA VAL A 113 12.94 1.82 4.74
C VAL A 113 11.93 0.88 4.08
N ALA A 114 10.76 0.76 4.69
CA ALA A 114 9.61 0.06 4.12
C ALA A 114 8.40 0.98 4.04
N VAL A 115 7.63 0.83 2.97
CA VAL A 115 6.31 1.45 2.81
C VAL A 115 5.25 0.38 3.02
N VAL A 116 4.23 0.69 3.83
CA VAL A 116 3.00 -0.11 3.92
C VAL A 116 1.85 0.81 3.55
N VAL A 117 1.17 0.53 2.45
CA VAL A 117 0.09 1.36 1.93
C VAL A 117 -1.06 0.51 1.43
N GLY A 118 -2.27 0.87 1.80
CA GLY A 118 -3.49 0.19 1.35
C GLY A 118 -4.64 1.16 1.17
N GLY A 119 -5.60 0.80 0.35
CA GLY A 119 -6.76 1.63 0.09
C GLY A 119 -7.72 1.02 -0.92
N GLU A 120 -8.87 1.66 -1.05
CA GLU A 120 -9.95 1.29 -1.96
C GLU A 120 -10.33 2.47 -2.84
N ASN A 121 -10.43 2.24 -4.14
CA ASN A 121 -10.85 3.26 -5.10
C ASN A 121 -12.34 3.15 -5.50
N ARG A 122 -13.17 2.55 -4.66
CA ARG A 122 -14.61 2.37 -4.93
C ARG A 122 -15.34 3.67 -5.26
N TRP A 123 -14.94 4.77 -4.64
CA TRP A 123 -15.49 6.08 -4.91
C TRP A 123 -15.23 6.52 -6.37
N SER A 124 -14.06 6.21 -6.92
CA SER A 124 -13.76 6.41 -8.34
C SER A 124 -14.80 5.71 -9.24
N GLY A 125 -15.19 4.48 -8.90
CA GLY A 125 -16.24 3.75 -9.61
C GLY A 125 -17.61 4.44 -9.55
N VAL A 126 -17.96 4.98 -8.38
CA VAL A 126 -19.23 5.72 -8.21
C VAL A 126 -19.25 7.02 -9.03
N VAL A 127 -18.17 7.80 -8.99
CA VAL A 127 -18.04 9.06 -9.72
C VAL A 127 -18.01 8.80 -11.22
N ALA A 128 -17.25 7.80 -11.66
CA ALA A 128 -17.17 7.40 -13.06
C ALA A 128 -18.55 6.98 -13.63
N ALA A 129 -19.29 6.17 -12.86
CA ALA A 129 -20.63 5.74 -13.25
C ALA A 129 -21.61 6.91 -13.36
N LYS A 130 -21.56 7.87 -12.44
CA LYS A 130 -22.38 9.10 -12.50
C LYS A 130 -22.02 9.98 -13.70
N GLY A 131 -20.73 10.06 -14.05
CA GLY A 131 -20.23 10.85 -15.16
C GLY A 131 -20.27 10.16 -16.52
N GLY A 132 -20.63 8.87 -16.58
CA GLY A 132 -20.63 8.09 -17.82
C GLY A 132 -19.22 7.86 -18.40
N VAL A 133 -18.20 7.86 -17.57
CA VAL A 133 -16.79 7.63 -17.92
C VAL A 133 -16.28 6.33 -17.31
N ALA A 134 -15.18 5.79 -17.84
CA ALA A 134 -14.52 4.64 -17.24
C ALA A 134 -13.61 5.09 -16.08
N VAL A 135 -13.46 4.23 -15.08
CA VAL A 135 -12.37 4.41 -14.09
C VAL A 135 -11.04 4.19 -14.82
N PRO A 136 -10.08 5.11 -14.74
CA PRO A 136 -8.76 4.87 -15.28
C PRO A 136 -8.16 3.64 -14.57
N GLU A 137 -7.69 2.67 -15.35
CA GLU A 137 -6.88 1.57 -14.84
C GLU A 137 -5.41 1.96 -14.95
N ALA A 138 -4.63 1.71 -13.89
CA ALA A 138 -3.19 1.74 -14.06
C ALA A 138 -2.83 0.67 -15.10
N PRO A 139 -1.82 0.87 -15.95
CA PRO A 139 -1.41 -0.11 -16.92
C PRO A 139 -0.85 -1.36 -16.19
N ALA A 140 -1.76 -2.19 -15.69
CA ALA A 140 -1.48 -3.36 -14.87
C ALA A 140 -0.47 -4.31 -15.56
N ALA A 141 -0.56 -4.43 -16.89
CA ALA A 141 0.37 -5.22 -17.68
C ALA A 141 1.81 -4.66 -17.74
N ALA A 142 2.03 -3.41 -17.31
CA ALA A 142 3.34 -2.77 -17.40
C ALA A 142 4.30 -3.17 -16.26
N PHE A 143 3.78 -3.65 -15.12
CA PHE A 143 4.58 -3.89 -13.92
C PHE A 143 4.75 -5.36 -13.56
N GLY A 144 4.03 -6.26 -14.23
CA GLY A 144 4.10 -7.72 -13.99
C GLY A 144 3.42 -8.14 -12.68
N GLU A 145 3.95 -9.19 -12.07
CA GLU A 145 3.50 -9.70 -10.79
C GLU A 145 4.40 -9.20 -9.65
N PRO A 146 3.89 -9.06 -8.42
CA PRO A 146 4.70 -8.71 -7.26
C PRO A 146 5.76 -9.79 -6.98
N ASP A 147 6.86 -9.40 -6.34
CA ASP A 147 7.94 -10.32 -5.98
C ASP A 147 7.49 -11.36 -4.96
N GLU A 148 6.46 -11.03 -4.16
CA GLU A 148 5.85 -11.93 -3.20
C GLU A 148 4.35 -11.68 -3.07
N VAL A 149 3.57 -12.77 -3.03
CA VAL A 149 2.15 -12.74 -2.68
C VAL A 149 1.94 -13.50 -1.37
N ILE A 150 1.38 -12.82 -0.38
CA ILE A 150 1.04 -13.40 0.92
C ILE A 150 -0.40 -13.89 0.85
N ALA A 151 -0.59 -15.21 0.87
CA ALA A 151 -1.91 -15.82 0.97
C ALA A 151 -2.40 -15.85 2.43
N PRO A 152 -3.72 -15.86 2.67
CA PRO A 152 -4.27 -16.08 4.00
C PRO A 152 -3.89 -17.48 4.51
N ALA A 153 -3.68 -17.63 5.82
CA ALA A 153 -3.30 -18.89 6.44
C ALA A 153 -4.40 -19.96 6.32
N GLU A 154 -5.66 -19.51 6.24
CA GLU A 154 -6.85 -20.37 6.05
C GLU A 154 -7.77 -19.76 4.99
N PRO A 155 -8.64 -20.57 4.35
CA PRO A 155 -9.61 -20.08 3.39
C PRO A 155 -10.49 -18.96 4.00
N VAL A 156 -10.70 -17.89 3.26
CA VAL A 156 -11.62 -16.82 3.67
C VAL A 156 -13.05 -17.35 3.58
N ILE A 157 -13.74 -17.45 4.71
CA ILE A 157 -15.15 -17.78 4.76
C ILE A 157 -15.94 -16.53 4.40
N THR A 158 -16.70 -16.57 3.32
CA THR A 158 -17.55 -15.47 2.89
C THR A 158 -18.76 -15.30 3.83
N ALA A 159 -19.32 -14.10 3.92
CA ALA A 159 -20.53 -13.83 4.72
C ALA A 159 -21.69 -14.77 4.33
N ILE A 160 -21.81 -15.11 3.04
CA ILE A 160 -22.83 -16.02 2.53
C ILE A 160 -22.66 -17.45 3.08
N GLU A 161 -21.44 -17.89 3.27
CA GLU A 161 -21.15 -19.21 3.86
C GLU A 161 -21.43 -19.25 5.37
N ILE A 162 -21.21 -18.14 6.07
CA ILE A 162 -21.53 -17.99 7.49
C ILE A 162 -23.05 -18.04 7.72
N GLU A 163 -23.85 -17.43 6.85
CA GLU A 163 -25.31 -17.41 6.96
C GLU A 163 -25.97 -18.78 6.65
N ARG A 164 -25.26 -19.69 5.99
CA ARG A 164 -25.76 -21.02 5.61
C ARG A 164 -25.47 -22.12 6.64
N ASN A 165 -24.62 -21.85 7.62
CA ASN A 165 -24.31 -22.74 8.74
C ASN A 165 -24.99 -22.29 10.05
#